data_8cc5adcaa9c30cea15dd837d9dbac1d4
#
_entry.id   8cc5adcaa9c30cea15dd837d9dbac1d4
#
_cell.length_a   1.000
_cell.length_b   1.000
_cell.length_c   1.000
_cell.angle_alpha   90.00
_cell.angle_beta   90.00
_cell.angle_gamma   90.00
#
_symmetry.space_group_name_H-M   'P 1'
#
loop_
_entity.id
_entity.type
_entity.pdbx_description
1 polymer ?
#
loop_
_entity_poly.entity_id
_entity_poly.type
_entity_poly.pdbx_seq_one_letter_code
_entity_poly.pdbx_strand_id
1 'polypeptide(L)'
;MLRLAADADVHGDVIRGLRRRRPDIDLVRVQDELPEGTPDLEVLAWIASQNRVLITNDRNTMIKFACQRVAAGKPVPGLIVTTNEQTIGSAIEDILLVAEYMSEEETREQVVVFLRFRG
;
A
#
# COMPACT_ATOMS: atom_id res chain seq x y z
N MET A 1 8.76 5.04 -10.96
CA MET A 1 8.29 4.90 -9.56
C MET A 1 6.81 4.55 -9.53
N LEU A 2 6.41 3.64 -8.65
CA LEU A 2 5.02 3.21 -8.52
C LEU A 2 4.12 4.36 -8.03
N ARG A 3 2.85 4.32 -8.45
CA ARG A 3 1.81 5.17 -7.90
C ARG A 3 1.24 4.50 -6.65
N LEU A 4 1.15 5.23 -5.56
CA LEU A 4 0.80 4.68 -4.25
C LEU A 4 -0.48 5.30 -3.70
N ALA A 5 -1.17 4.51 -2.87
CA ALA A 5 -2.27 5.00 -2.03
C ALA A 5 -2.06 4.47 -0.62
N ALA A 6 -2.22 5.31 0.39
CA ALA A 6 -2.08 4.92 1.78
C ALA A 6 -3.45 4.75 2.41
N ASP A 7 -3.70 3.56 2.98
CA ASP A 7 -4.92 3.26 3.72
C ASP A 7 -4.98 4.12 5.01
N ALA A 8 -6.18 4.28 5.55
CA ALA A 8 -6.40 5.12 6.73
C ALA A 8 -5.62 4.65 7.97
N ASP A 9 -5.27 3.36 8.03
CA ASP A 9 -4.51 2.78 9.15
C ASP A 9 -3.00 3.01 9.07
N VAL A 10 -2.50 3.62 7.99
CA VAL A 10 -1.07 3.95 7.86
C VAL A 10 -0.77 5.20 8.69
N HIS A 11 0.25 5.12 9.52
CA HIS A 11 0.64 6.21 10.41
C HIS A 11 1.00 7.48 9.62
N GLY A 12 0.47 8.63 10.05
CA GLY A 12 0.71 9.91 9.37
C GLY A 12 2.17 10.29 9.23
N ASP A 13 3.02 9.89 10.19
CA ASP A 13 4.47 10.15 10.12
C ASP A 13 5.15 9.38 8.99
N VAL A 14 4.63 8.20 8.63
CA VAL A 14 5.13 7.45 7.48
C VAL A 14 4.84 8.23 6.20
N ILE A 15 3.62 8.74 6.06
CA ILE A 15 3.21 9.53 4.89
C ILE A 15 4.05 10.79 4.77
N ARG A 16 4.22 11.52 5.87
CA ARG A 16 5.05 12.74 5.89
C ARG A 16 6.51 12.43 5.54
N GLY A 17 7.04 11.34 6.08
CA GLY A 17 8.42 10.93 5.82
C GLY A 17 8.64 10.53 4.37
N LEU A 18 7.69 9.83 3.76
CA LEU A 18 7.76 9.47 2.33
C LEU A 18 7.81 10.73 1.46
N ARG A 19 6.92 11.68 1.73
CA ARG A 19 6.85 12.93 0.95
C ARG A 19 8.08 13.81 1.15
N ARG A 20 8.67 13.77 2.35
CA ARG A 20 9.90 14.52 2.64
C ARG A 20 11.09 13.94 1.90
N ARG A 21 11.21 12.61 1.89
CA ARG A 21 12.33 11.93 1.22
C ARG A 21 12.23 11.99 -0.30
N ARG A 22 11.01 11.91 -0.82
CA ARG A 22 10.75 11.93 -2.26
C ARG A 22 9.59 12.89 -2.55
N PRO A 23 9.89 14.19 -2.69
CA PRO A 23 8.85 15.19 -2.94
C PRO A 23 8.04 14.96 -4.22
N ASP A 24 8.60 14.22 -5.17
CA ASP A 24 7.97 13.85 -6.45
C ASP A 24 7.13 12.56 -6.36
N ILE A 25 7.02 11.94 -5.18
CA ILE A 25 6.27 10.69 -5.00
C ILE A 25 4.79 10.89 -5.33
N ASP A 26 4.22 9.95 -6.11
CA ASP A 26 2.78 9.94 -6.38
C ASP A 26 2.09 9.13 -5.29
N LEU A 27 1.68 9.79 -4.24
CA LEU A 27 1.09 9.21 -3.04
C LEU A 27 -0.15 9.98 -2.64
N VAL A 28 -1.28 9.29 -2.61
CA VAL A 28 -2.54 9.85 -2.09
C VAL A 28 -2.96 9.07 -0.84
N ARG A 29 -3.76 9.71 0.01
CA ARG A 29 -4.36 9.04 1.17
C ARG A 29 -5.78 8.63 0.80
N VAL A 30 -6.12 7.38 1.04
CA VAL A 30 -7.47 6.87 0.76
C VAL A 30 -8.54 7.73 1.45
N GLN A 31 -8.30 8.13 2.69
CA GLN A 31 -9.26 8.94 3.47
C GLN A 31 -9.49 10.35 2.91
N ASP A 32 -8.59 10.84 2.06
CA ASP A 32 -8.78 12.15 1.40
C ASP A 32 -9.55 12.01 0.09
N GLU A 33 -9.62 10.81 -0.47
CA GLU A 33 -10.22 10.55 -1.79
C GLU A 33 -11.57 9.85 -1.69
N LEU A 34 -11.79 9.04 -0.66
CA LEU A 34 -13.01 8.24 -0.48
C LEU A 34 -13.71 8.62 0.83
N PRO A 35 -15.04 8.47 0.90
CA PRO A 35 -15.77 8.73 2.14
C PRO A 35 -15.29 7.86 3.30
N GLU A 36 -15.35 8.42 4.50
CA GLU A 36 -15.08 7.67 5.72
C GLU A 36 -15.97 6.43 5.79
N GLY A 37 -15.41 5.29 6.21
CA GLY A 37 -16.13 4.04 6.31
C GLY A 37 -16.32 3.30 4.99
N THR A 38 -15.67 3.74 3.90
CA THR A 38 -15.70 3.00 2.63
C THR A 38 -15.21 1.57 2.84
N PRO A 39 -16.01 0.55 2.45
CA PRO A 39 -15.61 -0.86 2.63
C PRO A 39 -14.32 -1.20 1.88
N ASP A 40 -13.56 -2.15 2.43
CA ASP A 40 -12.26 -2.55 1.86
C ASP A 40 -12.35 -3.01 0.41
N LEU A 41 -13.41 -3.72 0.04
CA LEU A 41 -13.62 -4.13 -1.36
C LEU A 41 -13.76 -2.93 -2.31
N GLU A 42 -14.41 -1.87 -1.85
CA GLU A 42 -14.54 -0.64 -2.64
C GLU A 42 -13.22 0.12 -2.71
N VAL A 43 -12.44 0.12 -1.63
CA VAL A 43 -11.09 0.70 -1.62
C VAL A 43 -10.23 -0.02 -2.66
N LEU A 44 -10.26 -1.34 -2.69
CA LEU A 44 -9.50 -2.14 -3.66
C LEU A 44 -9.94 -1.87 -5.09
N ALA A 45 -11.25 -1.75 -5.33
CA ALA A 45 -11.76 -1.40 -6.66
C ALA A 45 -11.28 -0.01 -7.10
N TRP A 46 -11.25 0.93 -6.17
CA TRP A 46 -10.79 2.28 -6.44
C TRP A 46 -9.29 2.32 -6.76
N ILE A 47 -8.42 1.64 -5.97
CA ILE A 47 -6.99 1.61 -6.29
C ILE A 47 -6.73 0.95 -7.64
N ALA A 48 -7.51 -0.06 -7.99
CA ALA A 48 -7.39 -0.71 -9.30
C ALA A 48 -7.74 0.28 -10.42
N SER A 49 -8.80 1.09 -10.25
CA SER A 49 -9.18 2.10 -11.22
C SER A 49 -8.14 3.19 -11.39
N GLN A 50 -7.34 3.44 -10.36
CA GLN A 50 -6.27 4.44 -10.34
C GLN A 50 -4.91 3.85 -10.71
N ASN A 51 -4.80 2.56 -10.84
CA ASN A 51 -3.55 1.82 -11.02
C ASN A 51 -2.52 2.16 -9.93
N ARG A 52 -2.97 2.11 -8.68
CA ARG A 52 -2.16 2.42 -7.50
C ARG A 52 -1.89 1.17 -6.67
N VAL A 53 -0.70 1.08 -6.11
CA VAL A 53 -0.35 0.07 -5.11
C VAL A 53 -0.80 0.60 -3.74
N LEU A 54 -1.54 -0.21 -3.00
CA LEU A 54 -2.06 0.17 -1.69
C LEU A 54 -1.06 -0.16 -0.58
N ILE A 55 -0.76 0.83 0.24
CA ILE A 55 -0.02 0.64 1.49
C ILE A 55 -1.05 0.48 2.60
N THR A 56 -0.98 -0.61 3.34
CA THR A 56 -1.91 -0.88 4.44
C THR A 56 -1.20 -1.50 5.62
N ASN A 57 -1.74 -1.28 6.81
CA ASN A 57 -1.28 -1.93 8.04
C ASN A 57 -2.16 -3.14 8.40
N ASP A 58 -3.18 -3.41 7.60
CA ASP A 58 -4.12 -4.53 7.80
C ASP A 58 -3.62 -5.79 7.12
N ARG A 59 -3.06 -6.71 7.92
CA ARG A 59 -2.50 -7.98 7.41
C ARG A 59 -3.57 -9.03 7.13
N ASN A 60 -4.76 -8.88 7.67
CA ASN A 60 -5.78 -9.94 7.62
C ASN A 60 -6.87 -9.64 6.60
N THR A 61 -7.67 -8.63 6.85
CA THR A 61 -8.87 -8.36 6.07
C THR A 61 -8.55 -7.88 4.65
N MET A 62 -7.59 -6.96 4.52
CA MET A 62 -7.25 -6.40 3.21
C MET A 62 -6.64 -7.45 2.28
N ILE A 63 -5.74 -8.29 2.80
CA ILE A 63 -5.14 -9.38 2.01
C ILE A 63 -6.23 -10.36 1.55
N LYS A 64 -7.16 -10.71 2.44
CA LYS A 64 -8.27 -11.60 2.12
C LYS A 64 -9.10 -11.07 0.96
N PHE A 65 -9.49 -9.80 1.00
CA PHE A 65 -10.29 -9.19 -0.05
C PHE A 65 -9.50 -9.03 -1.35
N ALA A 66 -8.20 -8.75 -1.27
CA ALA A 66 -7.35 -8.72 -2.46
C ALA A 66 -7.30 -10.09 -3.13
N CYS A 67 -7.15 -11.17 -2.35
CA CYS A 67 -7.19 -12.53 -2.88
C CYS A 67 -8.54 -12.86 -3.53
N GLN A 68 -9.64 -12.41 -2.95
CA GLN A 68 -10.97 -12.60 -3.54
C GLN A 68 -11.08 -11.91 -4.91
N ARG A 69 -10.54 -10.70 -5.06
CA ARG A 69 -10.54 -10.00 -6.34
C ARG A 69 -9.73 -10.76 -7.39
N VAL A 70 -8.54 -11.22 -7.04
CA VAL A 70 -7.69 -12.00 -7.95
C VAL A 70 -8.42 -13.28 -8.37
N ALA A 71 -9.02 -14.00 -7.43
CA ALA A 71 -9.79 -15.22 -7.73
C ALA A 71 -10.98 -14.95 -8.65
N ALA A 72 -11.57 -13.76 -8.58
CA ALA A 72 -12.68 -13.34 -9.45
C ALA A 72 -12.21 -12.75 -10.79
N GLY A 73 -10.91 -12.77 -11.08
CA GLY A 73 -10.34 -12.21 -12.30
C GLY A 73 -10.31 -10.69 -12.34
N LYS A 74 -10.43 -10.03 -11.18
CA LYS A 74 -10.40 -8.57 -11.09
C LYS A 74 -8.99 -8.09 -10.77
N PRO A 75 -8.54 -6.96 -11.34
CA PRO A 75 -7.17 -6.49 -11.13
C PRO A 75 -6.91 -6.01 -9.71
N VAL A 76 -5.71 -6.30 -9.22
CA VAL A 76 -5.15 -5.73 -8.00
C VAL A 76 -3.74 -5.26 -8.34
N PRO A 77 -3.48 -3.94 -8.39
CA PRO A 77 -2.15 -3.43 -8.73
C PRO A 77 -1.05 -3.89 -7.78
N GLY A 78 -1.37 -4.11 -6.52
CA GLY A 78 -0.45 -4.62 -5.52
C GLY A 78 -0.79 -4.08 -4.12
N LEU A 79 -0.26 -4.78 -3.12
CA LEU A 79 -0.35 -4.36 -1.71
C LEU A 79 1.05 -4.31 -1.11
N ILE A 80 1.32 -3.28 -0.32
CA ILE A 80 2.48 -3.20 0.55
C ILE A 80 1.95 -3.22 1.98
N VAL A 81 2.29 -4.25 2.73
CA VAL A 81 1.77 -4.41 4.09
C VAL A 81 2.85 -4.03 5.09
N THR A 82 2.59 -2.99 5.86
CA THR A 82 3.44 -2.56 6.98
C THR A 82 2.96 -3.21 8.27
N THR A 83 3.80 -3.22 9.29
CA THR A 83 3.45 -3.78 10.59
C THR A 83 3.71 -2.76 11.69
N ASN A 84 2.98 -2.88 12.81
CA ASN A 84 3.22 -2.04 13.98
C ASN A 84 4.56 -2.34 14.68
N GLU A 85 5.19 -3.45 14.33
CA GLU A 85 6.50 -3.83 14.87
C GLU A 85 7.64 -3.09 14.18
N GLN A 86 7.39 -2.54 12.98
CA GLN A 86 8.39 -1.73 12.30
C GLN A 86 8.45 -0.32 12.90
N THR A 87 9.66 0.24 12.94
CA THR A 87 9.80 1.67 13.23
C THR A 87 9.28 2.47 12.03
N ILE A 88 8.92 3.72 12.27
CA ILE A 88 8.47 4.63 11.21
C ILE A 88 9.55 4.76 10.13
N GLY A 89 10.81 4.95 10.52
CA GLY A 89 11.92 5.06 9.57
C GLY A 89 12.11 3.80 8.73
N SER A 90 12.00 2.63 9.36
CA SER A 90 12.09 1.35 8.68
C SER A 90 10.96 1.17 7.64
N ALA A 91 9.73 1.51 8.01
CA ALA A 91 8.59 1.44 7.09
C ALA A 91 8.79 2.37 5.89
N ILE A 92 9.27 3.59 6.12
CA ILE A 92 9.57 4.56 5.05
C ILE A 92 10.60 3.97 4.08
N GLU A 93 11.71 3.44 4.60
CA GLU A 93 12.76 2.85 3.75
C GLU A 93 12.26 1.69 2.91
N ASP A 94 11.50 0.79 3.52
CA ASP A 94 10.98 -0.39 2.84
C ASP A 94 9.97 -0.02 1.75
N ILE A 95 9.08 0.93 2.03
CA ILE A 95 8.11 1.41 1.04
C ILE A 95 8.84 2.06 -0.15
N LEU A 96 9.84 2.89 0.12
CA LEU A 96 10.62 3.53 -0.94
C LEU A 96 11.38 2.53 -1.79
N LEU A 97 11.91 1.46 -1.19
CA LEU A 97 12.56 0.39 -1.94
C LEU A 97 11.60 -0.23 -2.96
N VAL A 98 10.39 -0.58 -2.52
CA VAL A 98 9.39 -1.15 -3.41
C VAL A 98 8.99 -0.14 -4.49
N ALA A 99 8.70 1.10 -4.10
CA ALA A 99 8.23 2.13 -5.03
C ALA A 99 9.25 2.46 -6.11
N GLU A 100 10.55 2.44 -5.79
CA GLU A 100 11.62 2.81 -6.70
C GLU A 100 12.11 1.65 -7.56
N TYR A 101 12.13 0.43 -7.02
CA TYR A 101 12.81 -0.70 -7.65
C TYR A 101 11.89 -1.78 -8.19
N MET A 102 10.61 -1.79 -7.82
CA MET A 102 9.64 -2.72 -8.42
C MET A 102 8.83 -2.02 -9.51
N SER A 103 8.57 -2.75 -10.58
CA SER A 103 7.71 -2.29 -11.66
C SER A 103 6.25 -2.60 -11.36
N GLU A 104 5.33 -1.98 -12.12
CA GLU A 104 3.89 -2.29 -12.02
C GLU A 104 3.62 -3.77 -12.34
N GLU A 105 4.34 -4.36 -13.26
CA GLU A 105 4.23 -5.79 -13.57
C GLU A 105 4.62 -6.66 -12.38
N GLU A 106 5.72 -6.30 -11.72
CA GLU A 106 6.23 -7.06 -10.57
C GLU A 106 5.30 -6.99 -9.36
N THR A 107 4.62 -5.86 -9.14
CA THR A 107 3.71 -5.69 -7.99
C THR A 107 2.31 -6.20 -8.25
N ARG A 108 1.90 -6.35 -9.52
CA ARG A 108 0.54 -6.74 -9.87
C ARG A 108 0.19 -8.09 -9.25
N GLU A 109 -0.93 -8.12 -8.52
CA GLU A 109 -1.42 -9.31 -7.84
C GLU A 109 -0.47 -9.85 -6.77
N GLN A 110 0.44 -9.01 -6.27
CA GLN A 110 1.41 -9.37 -5.24
C GLN A 110 1.12 -8.67 -3.93
N VAL A 111 1.43 -9.38 -2.84
CA VAL A 111 1.42 -8.83 -1.49
C VAL A 111 2.85 -8.79 -0.99
N VAL A 112 3.37 -7.59 -0.78
CA VAL A 112 4.72 -7.40 -0.25
C VAL A 112 4.63 -7.16 1.25
N VAL A 113 5.15 -8.10 2.03
CA VAL A 113 5.19 -8.01 3.49
C VAL A 113 6.65 -7.91 3.92
N PHE A 114 6.95 -6.88 4.72
CA PHE A 114 8.31 -6.72 5.23
C PHE A 114 8.48 -7.46 6.55
N LEU A 115 9.39 -8.44 6.55
CA LEU A 115 9.79 -9.17 7.73
C LEU A 115 11.15 -8.67 8.17
N ARG A 116 11.25 -8.28 9.44
CA ARG A 116 12.51 -7.86 10.02
C ARG A 116 13.06 -9.01 10.84
N PHE A 117 14.21 -9.51 10.44
CA PHE A 117 14.96 -10.46 11.25
C PHE A 117 15.88 -9.68 12.18
N ARG A 118 15.74 -9.94 13.47
CA ARG A 118 16.69 -9.47 14.45
C ARG A 118 17.66 -10.60 14.69
N GLY A 119 18.81 -10.44 14.11
CA GLY A 119 19.92 -11.36 14.33
C GLY A 119 20.56 -11.15 15.68
#